data_b4e0e59993d4371ca2cd9f1c06973578
#
_entry.id   b4e0e59993d4371ca2cd9f1c06973578
#
_cell.length_a   1.000
_cell.length_b   1.000
_cell.length_c   1.000
_cell.angle_alpha   90.00
_cell.angle_beta   90.00
_cell.angle_gamma   90.00
#
_symmetry.space_group_name_H-M   'P 1'
#
loop_
_entity.id
_entity.type
_entity.pdbx_description
1 polymer ?
#
loop_
_entity_poly.entity_id
_entity_poly.type
_entity_poly.pdbx_seq_one_letter_code
_entity_poly.pdbx_strand_id
1 'polypeptide(L)'
;MPILRQIANLWSLRDYPQTDAPWGIDTQLDAIESAGFDGVTGRIGSGDGKRINDRNLVFVGFVSSGDDKEFAALLNSQKEAGAMHVNVQLADHDTPTTEALRLTHRLFEEAERLRPLEISIEVHRDTCTETPEKTYALADAYLADTGRLLPITWDFSHLAVVKHLQPRDFSRRLLEREELVTRASQFHFRPFNGHHCQIPVTQADGSLTPELTDWLPFVEDVLSLWLDINANTSREIFVVPEMGPTSSGYNLNGLPNSWEEAVKLRPILEKLWHKYIARRP
;
A
#
# COMPACT_ATOMS: atom_id res chain seq x y z
N MET A 1 -13.12 9.75 15.60
CA MET A 1 -11.65 9.70 15.40
C MET A 1 -11.37 8.74 14.26
N PRO A 2 -10.37 8.99 13.43
CA PRO A 2 -9.98 8.09 12.35
C PRO A 2 -9.45 6.76 12.90
N ILE A 3 -9.49 5.74 12.07
CA ILE A 3 -9.13 4.36 12.44
C ILE A 3 -7.94 3.93 11.59
N LEU A 4 -6.87 3.48 12.25
CA LEU A 4 -5.78 2.77 11.59
C LEU A 4 -6.17 1.31 11.41
N ARG A 5 -6.08 0.78 10.18
CA ARG A 5 -6.14 -0.64 9.88
C ARG A 5 -4.79 -1.11 9.36
N GLN A 6 -4.15 -1.97 10.08
CA GLN A 6 -2.89 -2.57 9.64
C GLN A 6 -3.17 -3.86 8.87
N ILE A 7 -2.79 -3.88 7.62
CA ILE A 7 -3.15 -4.90 6.63
C ILE A 7 -1.90 -5.69 6.26
N ALA A 8 -1.90 -6.99 6.48
CA ALA A 8 -0.81 -7.87 6.05
C ALA A 8 -0.88 -8.11 4.55
N ASN A 9 0.28 -8.15 3.89
CA ASN A 9 0.33 -8.52 2.47
C ASN A 9 0.64 -10.01 2.32
N LEU A 10 -0.27 -10.77 1.70
CA LEU A 10 -0.08 -12.20 1.40
C LEU A 10 1.17 -12.46 0.55
N TRP A 11 1.60 -11.46 -0.21
CA TRP A 11 2.84 -11.52 -0.97
C TRP A 11 4.08 -11.70 -0.07
N SER A 12 4.09 -11.11 1.14
CA SER A 12 5.17 -11.29 2.11
C SER A 12 5.30 -12.73 2.61
N LEU A 13 4.22 -13.49 2.53
CA LEU A 13 4.11 -14.89 2.96
C LEU A 13 4.30 -15.90 1.81
N ARG A 14 4.51 -15.44 0.57
CA ARG A 14 4.56 -16.31 -0.61
C ARG A 14 5.54 -17.47 -0.46
N ASP A 15 6.71 -17.22 0.09
CA ASP A 15 7.80 -18.18 0.23
C ASP A 15 8.00 -18.62 1.70
N TYR A 16 7.07 -18.29 2.58
CA TYR A 16 7.23 -18.55 4.01
C TYR A 16 6.62 -19.88 4.42
N PRO A 17 7.25 -20.68 5.30
CA PRO A 17 8.55 -20.41 5.95
C PRO A 17 9.75 -20.67 5.04
N GLN A 18 9.58 -21.38 3.94
CA GLN A 18 10.62 -21.70 2.94
C GLN A 18 10.00 -21.96 1.57
N THR A 19 10.72 -21.66 0.51
CA THR A 19 10.21 -21.64 -0.88
C THR A 19 9.68 -23.01 -1.36
N ASP A 20 10.28 -24.12 -0.92
CA ASP A 20 9.90 -25.49 -1.31
C ASP A 20 8.74 -26.08 -0.47
N ALA A 21 8.40 -25.42 0.63
CA ALA A 21 7.28 -25.79 1.48
C ALA A 21 6.54 -24.56 2.04
N PRO A 22 5.96 -23.70 1.18
CA PRO A 22 5.26 -22.52 1.64
C PRO A 22 3.95 -22.86 2.35
N TRP A 23 3.52 -22.01 3.28
CA TRP A 23 2.24 -22.16 3.94
C TRP A 23 1.06 -22.03 2.96
N GLY A 24 0.05 -22.87 3.16
CA GLY A 24 -1.25 -22.68 2.52
C GLY A 24 -2.01 -21.51 3.12
N ILE A 25 -3.05 -21.05 2.42
CA ILE A 25 -3.80 -19.84 2.77
C ILE A 25 -4.34 -19.85 4.20
N ASP A 26 -4.88 -20.96 4.69
CA ASP A 26 -5.41 -21.02 6.05
C ASP A 26 -4.33 -20.78 7.11
N THR A 27 -3.15 -21.40 6.95
CA THR A 27 -2.00 -21.17 7.84
C THR A 27 -1.49 -19.73 7.76
N GLN A 28 -1.48 -19.13 6.56
CA GLN A 28 -1.13 -17.73 6.38
C GLN A 28 -2.10 -16.82 7.13
N LEU A 29 -3.41 -17.05 6.99
CA LEU A 29 -4.44 -16.25 7.66
C LEU A 29 -4.38 -16.40 9.18
N ASP A 30 -4.16 -17.61 9.70
CA ASP A 30 -3.99 -17.85 11.14
C ASP A 30 -2.75 -17.13 11.70
N ALA A 31 -1.66 -17.10 10.94
CA ALA A 31 -0.45 -16.35 11.31
C ALA A 31 -0.67 -14.84 11.29
N ILE A 32 -1.42 -14.32 10.32
CA ILE A 32 -1.78 -12.90 10.21
C ILE A 32 -2.63 -12.45 11.40
N GLU A 33 -3.66 -13.24 11.74
CA GLU A 33 -4.50 -12.98 12.91
C GLU A 33 -3.67 -13.01 14.21
N SER A 34 -2.84 -14.06 14.36
CA SER A 34 -1.95 -14.20 15.53
C SER A 34 -0.94 -13.08 15.68
N ALA A 35 -0.48 -12.50 14.57
CA ALA A 35 0.41 -11.33 14.55
C ALA A 35 -0.33 -10.00 14.83
N GLY A 36 -1.66 -10.03 14.96
CA GLY A 36 -2.49 -8.89 15.32
C GLY A 36 -2.74 -7.89 14.20
N PHE A 37 -2.69 -8.33 12.94
CA PHE A 37 -3.14 -7.50 11.83
C PHE A 37 -4.67 -7.43 11.78
N ASP A 38 -5.20 -6.32 11.31
CA ASP A 38 -6.65 -6.10 11.15
C ASP A 38 -7.21 -6.76 9.89
N GLY A 39 -6.36 -7.08 8.93
CA GLY A 39 -6.79 -7.62 7.64
C GLY A 39 -5.65 -8.04 6.73
N VAL A 40 -6.01 -8.32 5.50
CA VAL A 40 -5.09 -8.83 4.48
C VAL A 40 -5.28 -8.10 3.14
N THR A 41 -4.21 -8.05 2.35
CA THR A 41 -4.23 -7.66 0.94
C THR A 41 -3.41 -8.64 0.10
N GLY A 42 -3.65 -8.64 -1.20
CA GLY A 42 -2.89 -9.43 -2.16
C GLY A 42 -3.77 -10.23 -3.12
N ARG A 43 -3.13 -11.06 -3.93
CA ARG A 43 -3.83 -11.96 -4.85
C ARG A 43 -4.40 -13.14 -4.09
N ILE A 44 -5.69 -13.38 -4.28
CA ILE A 44 -6.42 -14.48 -3.64
C ILE A 44 -7.03 -15.42 -4.67
N GLY A 45 -7.22 -16.68 -4.26
CA GLY A 45 -7.90 -17.70 -5.05
C GLY A 45 -9.41 -17.73 -4.83
N SER A 46 -10.08 -18.59 -5.59
CA SER A 46 -11.51 -18.81 -5.41
C SER A 46 -11.81 -19.37 -4.01
N GLY A 47 -12.75 -18.74 -3.31
CA GLY A 47 -13.16 -19.11 -1.95
C GLY A 47 -12.31 -18.53 -0.82
N ASP A 48 -11.17 -17.87 -1.11
CA ASP A 48 -10.33 -17.30 -0.07
C ASP A 48 -11.00 -16.10 0.60
N GLY A 49 -11.80 -15.31 -0.12
CA GLY A 49 -12.59 -14.23 0.44
C GLY A 49 -13.48 -14.69 1.61
N LYS A 50 -14.12 -15.87 1.46
CA LYS A 50 -14.89 -16.46 2.55
C LYS A 50 -14.01 -16.80 3.76
N ARG A 51 -12.81 -17.38 3.53
CA ARG A 51 -11.88 -17.76 4.62
C ARG A 51 -11.37 -16.52 5.38
N ILE A 52 -11.16 -15.42 4.68
CA ILE A 52 -10.79 -14.11 5.25
C ILE A 52 -11.94 -13.59 6.12
N ASN A 53 -13.15 -13.58 5.58
CA ASN A 53 -14.34 -13.11 6.28
C ASN A 53 -14.70 -13.98 7.52
N ASP A 54 -14.54 -15.30 7.43
CA ASP A 54 -14.79 -16.23 8.57
C ASP A 54 -13.87 -15.93 9.78
N ARG A 55 -12.73 -15.27 9.55
CA ARG A 55 -11.77 -14.83 10.59
C ARG A 55 -11.98 -13.36 11.02
N ASN A 56 -13.01 -12.70 10.52
CA ASN A 56 -13.26 -11.26 10.72
C ASN A 56 -12.09 -10.36 10.28
N LEU A 57 -11.26 -10.81 9.35
CA LEU A 57 -10.20 -10.00 8.76
C LEU A 57 -10.77 -9.09 7.67
N VAL A 58 -10.33 -7.84 7.65
CA VAL A 58 -10.63 -6.90 6.56
C VAL A 58 -9.90 -7.36 5.30
N PHE A 59 -10.59 -7.35 4.16
CA PHE A 59 -9.95 -7.62 2.88
C PHE A 59 -9.80 -6.32 2.08
N VAL A 60 -8.55 -5.99 1.74
CA VAL A 60 -8.18 -4.95 0.78
C VAL A 60 -7.78 -5.64 -0.52
N GLY A 61 -8.59 -5.46 -1.56
CA GLY A 61 -8.40 -6.11 -2.85
C GLY A 61 -7.19 -5.56 -3.61
N PHE A 62 -6.76 -6.32 -4.61
CA PHE A 62 -5.66 -5.95 -5.50
C PHE A 62 -6.01 -6.26 -6.95
N VAL A 63 -5.80 -5.28 -7.84
CA VAL A 63 -5.99 -5.40 -9.28
C VAL A 63 -4.77 -4.83 -10.00
N SER A 64 -4.34 -5.49 -11.07
CA SER A 64 -3.31 -5.00 -11.99
C SER A 64 -3.77 -5.24 -13.42
N SER A 65 -4.10 -4.18 -14.15
CA SER A 65 -4.53 -4.25 -15.56
C SER A 65 -4.40 -2.90 -16.27
N GLY A 66 -4.15 -2.95 -17.58
CA GLY A 66 -4.23 -1.83 -18.51
C GLY A 66 -5.35 -2.02 -19.56
N ASP A 67 -6.15 -3.11 -19.47
CA ASP A 67 -7.28 -3.37 -20.39
C ASP A 67 -8.61 -2.98 -19.73
N ASP A 68 -9.25 -1.94 -20.25
CA ASP A 68 -10.53 -1.44 -19.73
C ASP A 68 -11.68 -2.46 -19.85
N LYS A 69 -11.55 -3.47 -20.71
CA LYS A 69 -12.54 -4.55 -20.84
C LYS A 69 -12.54 -5.50 -19.65
N GLU A 70 -11.43 -5.57 -18.91
CA GLU A 70 -11.29 -6.43 -17.74
C GLU A 70 -11.78 -5.76 -16.45
N PHE A 71 -11.84 -4.42 -16.37
CA PHE A 71 -12.10 -3.69 -15.14
C PHE A 71 -13.37 -4.13 -14.43
N ALA A 72 -14.48 -4.26 -15.16
CA ALA A 72 -15.75 -4.71 -14.56
C ALA A 72 -15.63 -6.08 -13.91
N ALA A 73 -15.02 -7.06 -14.59
CA ALA A 73 -14.87 -8.41 -14.07
C ALA A 73 -13.91 -8.46 -12.88
N LEU A 74 -12.78 -7.75 -12.97
CA LEU A 74 -11.78 -7.70 -11.92
C LEU A 74 -12.34 -7.05 -10.65
N LEU A 75 -12.99 -5.89 -10.75
CA LEU A 75 -13.58 -5.21 -9.59
C LEU A 75 -14.76 -5.99 -8.98
N ASN A 76 -15.62 -6.61 -9.81
CA ASN A 76 -16.68 -7.49 -9.30
C ASN A 76 -16.11 -8.66 -8.50
N SER A 77 -15.07 -9.30 -9.00
CA SER A 77 -14.39 -10.41 -8.29
C SER A 77 -13.86 -9.97 -6.92
N GLN A 78 -13.27 -8.77 -6.82
CA GLN A 78 -12.81 -8.24 -5.54
C GLN A 78 -13.97 -7.95 -4.58
N LYS A 79 -15.05 -7.36 -5.07
CA LYS A 79 -16.26 -7.12 -4.30
C LYS A 79 -16.92 -8.41 -3.79
N GLU A 80 -17.04 -9.42 -4.65
CA GLU A 80 -17.58 -10.73 -4.29
C GLU A 80 -16.72 -11.44 -3.24
N ALA A 81 -15.42 -11.21 -3.25
CA ALA A 81 -14.50 -11.69 -2.22
C ALA A 81 -14.60 -10.91 -0.89
N GLY A 82 -15.39 -9.83 -0.85
CA GLY A 82 -15.60 -9.04 0.36
C GLY A 82 -14.64 -7.85 0.50
N ALA A 83 -13.98 -7.41 -0.57
CA ALA A 83 -13.09 -6.26 -0.51
C ALA A 83 -13.86 -4.99 -0.12
N MET A 84 -13.30 -4.24 0.84
CA MET A 84 -13.79 -2.92 1.23
C MET A 84 -13.15 -1.82 0.40
N HIS A 85 -11.90 -2.01 0.02
CA HIS A 85 -11.09 -1.12 -0.82
C HIS A 85 -10.30 -1.94 -1.82
N VAL A 86 -9.99 -1.40 -2.99
CA VAL A 86 -9.15 -2.07 -3.99
C VAL A 86 -7.98 -1.16 -4.37
N ASN A 87 -6.78 -1.68 -4.19
CA ASN A 87 -5.56 -1.10 -4.71
C ASN A 87 -5.36 -1.49 -6.17
N VAL A 88 -5.11 -0.52 -7.06
CA VAL A 88 -5.01 -0.74 -8.50
C VAL A 88 -3.66 -0.30 -9.05
N GLN A 89 -2.90 -1.26 -9.58
CA GLN A 89 -1.75 -1.00 -10.44
C GLN A 89 -2.26 -0.83 -11.87
N LEU A 90 -2.30 0.42 -12.36
CA LEU A 90 -2.94 0.78 -13.61
C LEU A 90 -1.93 0.87 -14.76
N ALA A 91 -2.20 0.11 -15.82
CA ALA A 91 -1.45 0.13 -17.08
C ALA A 91 0.06 -0.14 -16.90
N ASP A 92 0.89 0.33 -17.81
CA ASP A 92 2.34 0.18 -17.78
C ASP A 92 3.08 1.53 -17.83
N HIS A 93 4.40 1.46 -17.73
CA HIS A 93 5.26 2.65 -17.70
C HIS A 93 5.28 3.43 -19.02
N ASP A 94 4.97 2.80 -20.16
CA ASP A 94 4.95 3.45 -21.46
C ASP A 94 3.61 4.14 -21.76
N THR A 95 2.59 3.94 -20.91
CA THR A 95 1.26 4.50 -21.10
C THR A 95 1.30 6.03 -20.99
N PRO A 96 0.91 6.76 -22.06
CA PRO A 96 0.84 8.23 -22.02
C PRO A 96 -0.22 8.71 -21.02
N THR A 97 -0.01 9.90 -20.44
CA THR A 97 -0.94 10.50 -19.47
C THR A 97 -2.39 10.59 -19.99
N THR A 98 -2.58 10.89 -21.27
CA THR A 98 -3.92 10.96 -21.89
C THR A 98 -4.64 9.60 -21.89
N GLU A 99 -3.91 8.53 -22.16
CA GLU A 99 -4.48 7.18 -22.11
C GLU A 99 -4.65 6.71 -20.65
N ALA A 100 -3.69 6.99 -19.79
CA ALA A 100 -3.83 6.71 -18.36
C ALA A 100 -5.06 7.41 -17.76
N LEU A 101 -5.34 8.66 -18.17
CA LEU A 101 -6.54 9.39 -17.76
C LEU A 101 -7.82 8.72 -18.29
N ARG A 102 -7.85 8.32 -19.55
CA ARG A 102 -8.99 7.59 -20.12
C ARG A 102 -9.27 6.29 -19.37
N LEU A 103 -8.23 5.52 -19.10
CA LEU A 103 -8.33 4.29 -18.32
C LEU A 103 -8.80 4.56 -16.89
N THR A 104 -8.29 5.63 -16.27
CA THR A 104 -8.70 6.08 -14.93
C THR A 104 -10.21 6.36 -14.90
N HIS A 105 -10.75 7.11 -15.85
CA HIS A 105 -12.20 7.36 -15.93
C HIS A 105 -12.99 6.08 -16.05
N ARG A 106 -12.59 5.16 -16.97
CA ARG A 106 -13.27 3.88 -17.13
C ARG A 106 -13.24 3.03 -15.85
N LEU A 107 -12.11 2.98 -15.18
CA LEU A 107 -11.95 2.25 -13.92
C LEU A 107 -12.88 2.80 -12.81
N PHE A 108 -12.93 4.13 -12.65
CA PHE A 108 -13.79 4.77 -11.65
C PHE A 108 -15.27 4.68 -12.01
N GLU A 109 -15.66 4.67 -13.29
CA GLU A 109 -17.02 4.39 -13.72
C GLU A 109 -17.48 2.99 -13.30
N GLU A 110 -16.63 1.97 -13.45
CA GLU A 110 -16.98 0.62 -13.01
C GLU A 110 -17.02 0.52 -11.47
N ALA A 111 -16.11 1.17 -10.76
CA ALA A 111 -16.13 1.22 -9.30
C ALA A 111 -17.39 1.90 -8.76
N GLU A 112 -17.87 2.97 -9.38
CA GLU A 112 -19.09 3.68 -8.98
C GLU A 112 -20.33 2.76 -9.01
N ARG A 113 -20.41 1.83 -9.95
CA ARG A 113 -21.48 0.82 -10.04
C ARG A 113 -21.41 -0.20 -8.89
N LEU A 114 -20.27 -0.31 -8.25
CA LEU A 114 -19.99 -1.29 -7.20
C LEU A 114 -20.01 -0.71 -5.79
N ARG A 115 -20.44 0.54 -5.61
CA ARG A 115 -20.52 1.15 -4.28
C ARG A 115 -21.13 0.20 -3.23
N PRO A 116 -20.64 0.21 -1.99
CA PRO A 116 -19.69 1.15 -1.39
C PRO A 116 -18.21 0.81 -1.63
N LEU A 117 -17.84 -0.09 -2.55
CA LEU A 117 -16.45 -0.40 -2.87
C LEU A 117 -15.71 0.87 -3.29
N GLU A 118 -14.60 1.15 -2.61
CA GLU A 118 -13.69 2.24 -2.96
C GLU A 118 -12.45 1.69 -3.68
N ILE A 119 -11.84 2.52 -4.52
CA ILE A 119 -10.60 2.16 -5.21
C ILE A 119 -9.60 3.32 -5.15
N SER A 120 -8.31 3.00 -5.25
CA SER A 120 -7.24 3.97 -5.47
C SER A 120 -6.18 3.43 -6.42
N ILE A 121 -5.54 4.34 -7.18
CA ILE A 121 -4.44 3.99 -8.09
C ILE A 121 -3.14 4.01 -7.30
N GLU A 122 -2.38 2.93 -7.38
CA GLU A 122 -1.10 2.80 -6.69
C GLU A 122 0.00 3.56 -7.41
N VAL A 123 0.83 4.25 -6.64
CA VAL A 123 2.15 4.68 -7.09
C VAL A 123 3.07 3.47 -7.10
N HIS A 124 3.35 2.94 -8.28
CA HIS A 124 4.12 1.71 -8.42
C HIS A 124 5.05 1.75 -9.63
N ARG A 125 6.22 1.10 -9.52
CA ARG A 125 7.12 0.90 -10.66
C ARG A 125 6.41 0.15 -11.79
N ASP A 126 6.83 0.39 -13.02
CA ASP A 126 6.32 -0.29 -14.19
C ASP A 126 4.80 -0.10 -14.43
N THR A 127 4.26 1.03 -13.95
CA THR A 127 2.88 1.47 -14.17
C THR A 127 2.83 2.90 -14.68
N CYS A 128 1.64 3.38 -15.01
CA CYS A 128 1.45 4.78 -15.46
C CYS A 128 1.76 5.82 -14.36
N THR A 129 2.03 5.40 -13.13
CA THR A 129 2.36 6.25 -11.97
C THR A 129 3.78 6.05 -11.44
N GLU A 130 4.68 5.44 -12.20
CA GLU A 130 6.00 5.02 -11.73
C GLU A 130 6.95 6.16 -11.30
N THR A 131 6.71 7.38 -11.78
CA THR A 131 7.51 8.56 -11.40
C THR A 131 6.63 9.66 -10.82
N PRO A 132 7.18 10.58 -9.99
CA PRO A 132 6.42 11.74 -9.51
C PRO A 132 5.78 12.53 -10.64
N GLU A 133 6.51 12.75 -11.73
CA GLU A 133 6.04 13.53 -12.88
C GLU A 133 4.81 12.87 -13.53
N LYS A 134 4.81 11.56 -13.73
CA LYS A 134 3.67 10.82 -14.28
C LYS A 134 2.50 10.82 -13.32
N THR A 135 2.76 10.54 -12.05
CA THR A 135 1.72 10.54 -11.00
C THR A 135 1.03 11.90 -10.92
N TYR A 136 1.82 12.99 -10.87
CA TYR A 136 1.26 14.33 -10.74
C TYR A 136 0.56 14.79 -12.01
N ALA A 137 1.10 14.48 -13.19
CA ALA A 137 0.45 14.80 -14.46
C ALA A 137 -0.93 14.10 -14.57
N LEU A 138 -1.03 12.82 -14.17
CA LEU A 138 -2.30 12.11 -14.14
C LEU A 138 -3.27 12.72 -13.12
N ALA A 139 -2.78 13.05 -11.92
CA ALA A 139 -3.60 13.66 -10.88
C ALA A 139 -4.13 15.05 -11.28
N ASP A 140 -3.30 15.86 -11.92
CA ASP A 140 -3.69 17.20 -12.42
C ASP A 140 -4.72 17.09 -13.56
N ALA A 141 -4.52 16.18 -14.50
CA ALA A 141 -5.47 15.93 -15.58
C ALA A 141 -6.81 15.44 -15.04
N TYR A 142 -6.80 14.51 -14.09
CA TYR A 142 -8.03 14.01 -13.45
C TYR A 142 -8.76 15.11 -12.66
N LEU A 143 -8.02 15.96 -11.93
CA LEU A 143 -8.58 17.11 -11.21
C LEU A 143 -9.23 18.12 -12.18
N ALA A 144 -8.55 18.41 -13.28
CA ALA A 144 -9.06 19.34 -14.31
C ALA A 144 -10.39 18.87 -14.92
N ASP A 145 -10.51 17.56 -15.18
CA ASP A 145 -11.70 16.99 -15.81
C ASP A 145 -12.86 16.78 -14.84
N THR A 146 -12.58 16.43 -13.57
CA THR A 146 -13.60 15.98 -12.62
C THR A 146 -13.89 16.95 -11.50
N GLY A 147 -12.99 17.90 -11.25
CA GLY A 147 -12.99 18.75 -10.05
C GLY A 147 -12.66 17.99 -8.75
N ARG A 148 -12.18 16.76 -8.83
CA ARG A 148 -11.87 15.88 -7.70
C ARG A 148 -10.39 15.50 -7.67
N LEU A 149 -9.82 15.37 -6.48
CA LEU A 149 -8.50 14.81 -6.32
C LEU A 149 -8.50 13.32 -6.68
N LEU A 150 -7.48 12.87 -7.39
CA LEU A 150 -7.28 11.46 -7.72
C LEU A 150 -7.05 10.65 -6.45
N PRO A 151 -7.82 9.60 -6.16
CA PRO A 151 -7.53 8.68 -5.08
C PRO A 151 -6.25 7.88 -5.37
N ILE A 152 -5.27 8.00 -4.49
CA ILE A 152 -3.95 7.37 -4.66
C ILE A 152 -3.65 6.47 -3.46
N THR A 153 -3.15 5.26 -3.75
CA THR A 153 -2.39 4.44 -2.81
C THR A 153 -0.91 4.81 -2.92
N TRP A 154 -0.31 5.22 -1.82
CA TRP A 154 1.06 5.67 -1.83
C TRP A 154 2.03 4.57 -1.44
N ASP A 155 2.83 4.10 -2.40
CA ASP A 155 4.11 3.44 -2.15
C ASP A 155 5.25 4.41 -2.49
N PHE A 156 5.70 5.11 -1.47
CA PHE A 156 6.75 6.13 -1.62
C PHE A 156 8.12 5.54 -1.96
N SER A 157 8.32 4.24 -1.72
CA SER A 157 9.59 3.57 -1.98
C SER A 157 9.98 3.64 -3.46
N HIS A 158 9.00 3.52 -4.35
CA HIS A 158 9.23 3.59 -5.80
C HIS A 158 9.74 4.96 -6.21
N LEU A 159 9.10 6.03 -5.72
CA LEU A 159 9.52 7.40 -6.03
C LEU A 159 10.89 7.74 -5.45
N ALA A 160 11.18 7.27 -4.22
CA ALA A 160 12.46 7.49 -3.57
C ALA A 160 13.62 6.87 -4.36
N VAL A 161 13.44 5.65 -4.87
CA VAL A 161 14.45 4.94 -5.69
C VAL A 161 14.61 5.62 -7.05
N VAL A 162 13.52 5.92 -7.75
CA VAL A 162 13.58 6.58 -9.07
C VAL A 162 14.30 7.93 -9.00
N LYS A 163 14.17 8.64 -7.88
CA LYS A 163 14.79 9.98 -7.68
C LYS A 163 16.11 9.92 -6.91
N HIS A 164 16.58 8.74 -6.53
CA HIS A 164 17.80 8.56 -5.71
C HIS A 164 17.85 9.48 -4.48
N LEU A 165 16.72 9.56 -3.76
CA LEU A 165 16.56 10.51 -2.65
C LEU A 165 17.42 10.13 -1.44
N GLN A 166 17.97 11.14 -0.78
CA GLN A 166 18.61 10.98 0.53
C GLN A 166 17.55 11.08 1.64
N PRO A 167 17.71 10.40 2.79
CA PRO A 167 16.75 10.43 3.90
C PRO A 167 16.33 11.84 4.32
N ARG A 168 17.28 12.78 4.38
CA ARG A 168 17.00 14.20 4.71
C ARG A 168 16.07 14.93 3.72
N ASP A 169 15.87 14.36 2.53
CA ASP A 169 15.05 14.93 1.47
C ASP A 169 13.69 14.24 1.33
N PHE A 170 13.43 13.14 2.05
CA PHE A 170 12.21 12.33 1.87
C PHE A 170 10.95 13.17 2.04
N SER A 171 10.72 13.79 3.19
CA SER A 171 9.51 14.56 3.45
C SER A 171 9.35 15.70 2.44
N ARG A 172 10.40 16.47 2.21
CA ARG A 172 10.38 17.61 1.28
C ARG A 172 10.02 17.20 -0.16
N ARG A 173 10.49 16.03 -0.61
CA ARG A 173 10.36 15.58 -2.01
C ARG A 173 9.21 14.62 -2.25
N LEU A 174 8.82 13.84 -1.25
CA LEU A 174 7.76 12.84 -1.38
C LEU A 174 6.39 13.38 -0.96
N LEU A 175 6.35 14.49 -0.21
CA LEU A 175 5.13 15.15 0.23
C LEU A 175 4.84 16.46 -0.53
N GLU A 176 5.43 16.66 -1.70
CA GLU A 176 5.23 17.88 -2.52
C GLU A 176 3.74 18.15 -2.85
N ARG A 177 2.90 17.12 -2.88
CA ARG A 177 1.47 17.17 -3.15
C ARG A 177 0.68 16.74 -1.91
N GLU A 178 0.78 17.55 -0.85
CA GLU A 178 0.15 17.28 0.45
C GLU A 178 -1.35 16.98 0.34
N GLU A 179 -2.06 17.65 -0.56
CA GLU A 179 -3.50 17.48 -0.77
C GLU A 179 -3.84 16.08 -1.29
N LEU A 180 -2.97 15.44 -2.07
CA LEU A 180 -3.15 14.06 -2.53
C LEU A 180 -2.83 13.06 -1.40
N VAL A 181 -1.79 13.33 -0.61
CA VAL A 181 -1.40 12.47 0.53
C VAL A 181 -2.48 12.47 1.60
N THR A 182 -3.04 13.64 1.94
CA THR A 182 -4.09 13.74 2.97
C THR A 182 -5.41 13.09 2.57
N ARG A 183 -5.62 12.84 1.28
CA ARG A 183 -6.79 12.14 0.75
C ARG A 183 -6.61 10.65 0.60
N ALA A 184 -5.41 10.13 0.77
CA ALA A 184 -5.13 8.70 0.68
C ALA A 184 -6.03 7.87 1.61
N SER A 185 -6.43 6.70 1.12
CA SER A 185 -7.08 5.66 1.92
C SER A 185 -6.14 4.49 2.21
N GLN A 186 -4.97 4.45 1.54
CA GLN A 186 -3.99 3.39 1.73
C GLN A 186 -2.55 3.91 1.58
N PHE A 187 -1.68 3.43 2.48
CA PHE A 187 -0.23 3.59 2.42
C PHE A 187 0.45 2.21 2.42
N HIS A 188 1.40 2.02 1.51
CA HIS A 188 2.36 0.93 1.58
C HIS A 188 3.59 1.44 2.32
N PHE A 189 3.72 1.04 3.58
CA PHE A 189 4.85 1.40 4.42
C PHE A 189 5.83 0.23 4.53
N ARG A 190 6.88 0.29 3.74
CA ARG A 190 8.08 -0.53 3.88
C ARG A 190 9.27 0.39 4.00
N PRO A 191 10.27 0.07 4.84
CA PRO A 191 11.47 0.89 4.92
C PRO A 191 12.21 0.90 3.58
N PHE A 192 12.70 2.06 3.18
CA PHE A 192 13.43 2.26 1.93
C PHE A 192 14.54 3.31 2.09
N ASN A 193 15.43 3.35 1.11
CA ASN A 193 16.35 4.47 0.86
C ASN A 193 16.35 4.82 -0.62
N GLY A 194 17.25 5.71 -1.08
CA GLY A 194 17.31 6.12 -2.48
C GLY A 194 17.88 5.08 -3.44
N HIS A 195 18.23 3.89 -2.96
CA HIS A 195 18.83 2.81 -3.77
C HIS A 195 18.02 1.51 -3.68
N HIS A 196 17.29 1.31 -2.59
CA HIS A 196 16.54 0.08 -2.31
C HIS A 196 15.13 0.43 -1.87
N CYS A 197 14.14 -0.13 -2.56
CA CYS A 197 12.73 0.05 -2.23
C CYS A 197 12.29 -0.78 -1.01
N GLN A 198 13.14 -1.68 -0.54
CA GLN A 198 12.91 -2.49 0.66
C GLN A 198 14.20 -2.65 1.44
N ILE A 199 14.15 -2.32 2.72
CA ILE A 199 15.27 -2.46 3.67
C ILE A 199 14.76 -3.26 4.86
N PRO A 200 15.58 -4.14 5.45
CA PRO A 200 15.22 -4.86 6.67
C PRO A 200 14.92 -3.92 7.84
N VAL A 201 13.96 -4.30 8.67
CA VAL A 201 13.62 -3.61 9.92
C VAL A 201 14.70 -3.86 10.96
N THR A 202 15.23 -5.09 11.00
CA THR A 202 16.20 -5.51 12.02
C THR A 202 17.50 -6.00 11.41
N GLN A 203 18.58 -5.79 12.18
CA GLN A 203 19.90 -6.40 11.95
C GLN A 203 19.92 -7.84 12.47
N ALA A 204 21.00 -8.56 12.19
CA ALA A 204 21.17 -9.96 12.62
C ALA A 204 21.17 -10.14 14.16
N ASP A 205 21.52 -9.11 14.93
CA ASP A 205 21.48 -9.11 16.39
C ASP A 205 20.11 -8.70 16.96
N GLY A 206 19.12 -8.42 16.09
CA GLY A 206 17.76 -8.01 16.46
C GLY A 206 17.62 -6.51 16.74
N SER A 207 18.67 -5.71 16.69
CA SER A 207 18.59 -4.24 16.78
C SER A 207 17.95 -3.67 15.49
N LEU A 208 17.37 -2.47 15.59
CA LEU A 208 16.84 -1.77 14.42
C LEU A 208 17.97 -1.38 13.46
N THR A 209 17.70 -1.44 12.16
CA THR A 209 18.67 -0.98 11.17
C THR A 209 18.82 0.55 11.23
N PRO A 210 20.02 1.08 10.93
CA PRO A 210 20.19 2.53 10.77
C PRO A 210 19.25 3.12 9.72
N GLU A 211 19.05 2.42 8.63
CA GLU A 211 18.18 2.85 7.53
C GLU A 211 16.70 2.94 7.95
N LEU A 212 16.23 2.03 8.80
CA LEU A 212 14.90 2.18 9.41
C LEU A 212 14.84 3.46 10.26
N THR A 213 15.86 3.71 11.06
CA THR A 213 15.95 4.91 11.91
C THR A 213 15.92 6.20 11.08
N ASP A 214 16.57 6.20 9.93
CA ASP A 214 16.56 7.32 8.97
C ASP A 214 15.21 7.48 8.26
N TRP A 215 14.46 6.39 8.07
CA TRP A 215 13.16 6.39 7.40
C TRP A 215 11.99 6.79 8.32
N LEU A 216 12.05 6.46 9.61
CA LEU A 216 10.94 6.72 10.56
C LEU A 216 10.49 8.17 10.64
N PRO A 217 11.38 9.21 10.61
CA PRO A 217 10.93 10.61 10.59
C PRO A 217 10.01 10.94 9.42
N PHE A 218 10.27 10.37 8.24
CA PHE A 218 9.40 10.53 7.08
C PHE A 218 7.99 9.92 7.33
N VAL A 219 7.90 8.73 7.91
CA VAL A 219 6.61 8.12 8.28
C VAL A 219 5.87 8.97 9.30
N GLU A 220 6.58 9.53 10.26
CA GLU A 220 6.02 10.46 11.24
C GLU A 220 5.38 11.67 10.54
N ASP A 221 6.07 12.25 9.55
CA ASP A 221 5.56 13.39 8.79
C ASP A 221 4.33 13.01 7.95
N VAL A 222 4.32 11.85 7.29
CA VAL A 222 3.15 11.34 6.53
C VAL A 222 1.93 11.19 7.45
N LEU A 223 2.11 10.51 8.59
CA LEU A 223 1.02 10.27 9.54
C LEU A 223 0.53 11.58 10.16
N SER A 224 1.45 12.49 10.50
CA SER A 224 1.10 13.81 11.02
C SER A 224 0.27 14.60 10.03
N LEU A 225 0.75 14.71 8.78
CA LEU A 225 0.07 15.41 7.70
C LEU A 225 -1.34 14.85 7.45
N TRP A 226 -1.46 13.51 7.37
CA TRP A 226 -2.74 12.87 7.16
C TRP A 226 -3.72 13.13 8.32
N LEU A 227 -3.25 13.02 9.56
CA LEU A 227 -4.05 13.23 10.76
C LEU A 227 -4.46 14.69 10.96
N ASP A 228 -3.66 15.68 10.51
CA ASP A 228 -4.03 17.11 10.62
C ASP A 228 -5.35 17.42 9.91
N ILE A 229 -5.64 16.75 8.81
CA ILE A 229 -6.88 16.92 8.06
C ILE A 229 -7.98 15.96 8.51
N ASN A 230 -7.63 14.76 8.97
CA ASN A 230 -8.59 13.68 9.19
C ASN A 230 -8.91 13.39 10.66
N ALA A 231 -8.28 14.05 11.63
CA ALA A 231 -8.43 13.76 13.06
C ALA A 231 -9.88 13.76 13.55
N ASN A 232 -10.73 14.63 13.00
CA ASN A 232 -12.15 14.78 13.37
C ASN A 232 -13.10 14.03 12.44
N THR A 233 -12.61 13.07 11.67
CA THR A 233 -13.42 12.22 10.79
C THR A 233 -13.54 10.80 11.34
N SER A 234 -14.40 10.00 10.73
CA SER A 234 -14.49 8.55 10.96
C SER A 234 -13.78 7.73 9.84
N ARG A 235 -12.87 8.37 9.10
CA ARG A 235 -12.16 7.68 8.00
C ARG A 235 -11.29 6.55 8.53
N GLU A 236 -11.25 5.48 7.78
CA GLU A 236 -10.25 4.44 7.94
C GLU A 236 -9.06 4.70 7.01
N ILE A 237 -7.87 4.36 7.47
CA ILE A 237 -6.64 4.34 6.67
C ILE A 237 -6.03 2.95 6.72
N PHE A 238 -5.81 2.36 5.56
CA PHE A 238 -5.17 1.06 5.41
C PHE A 238 -3.66 1.25 5.30
N VAL A 239 -2.92 0.65 6.22
CA VAL A 239 -1.46 0.69 6.22
C VAL A 239 -0.92 -0.72 6.02
N VAL A 240 -0.14 -0.90 4.97
CA VAL A 240 0.42 -2.19 4.56
C VAL A 240 1.94 -2.17 4.77
N PRO A 241 2.49 -2.94 5.72
CA PRO A 241 3.92 -3.23 5.76
C PRO A 241 4.29 -4.16 4.59
N GLU A 242 4.45 -3.59 3.41
CA GLU A 242 4.59 -4.37 2.17
C GLU A 242 6.03 -4.85 1.96
N MET A 243 6.40 -5.95 2.60
CA MET A 243 7.72 -6.57 2.48
C MET A 243 7.67 -7.72 1.47
N GLY A 244 8.32 -7.56 0.31
CA GLY A 244 8.33 -8.57 -0.75
C GLY A 244 9.33 -9.70 -0.50
N PRO A 245 9.03 -10.94 -0.96
CA PRO A 245 9.88 -12.11 -0.74
C PRO A 245 11.10 -12.14 -1.66
N THR A 246 12.05 -13.03 -1.36
CA THR A 246 13.27 -13.22 -2.15
C THR A 246 12.98 -13.69 -3.57
N SER A 247 11.97 -14.55 -3.76
CA SER A 247 11.57 -15.05 -5.10
C SER A 247 11.09 -13.95 -6.05
N SER A 248 10.68 -12.80 -5.52
CA SER A 248 10.27 -11.63 -6.32
C SER A 248 11.41 -10.64 -6.60
N GLY A 249 12.60 -10.89 -6.04
CA GLY A 249 13.75 -9.99 -6.15
C GLY A 249 13.70 -8.73 -5.25
N TYR A 250 12.68 -8.61 -4.40
CA TYR A 250 12.60 -7.50 -3.44
C TYR A 250 13.45 -7.75 -2.20
N ASN A 251 13.49 -8.99 -1.72
CA ASN A 251 14.42 -9.39 -0.68
C ASN A 251 15.65 -10.06 -1.28
N LEU A 252 16.74 -10.13 -0.54
CA LEU A 252 17.99 -10.75 -0.96
C LEU A 252 18.31 -11.94 -0.05
N ASN A 253 19.04 -12.92 -0.61
CA ASN A 253 19.55 -14.04 0.18
C ASN A 253 20.47 -13.52 1.31
N GLY A 254 20.24 -14.03 2.50
CA GLY A 254 20.99 -13.63 3.70
C GLY A 254 20.39 -12.44 4.46
N LEU A 255 19.35 -11.77 3.95
CA LEU A 255 18.55 -10.83 4.71
C LEU A 255 17.45 -11.54 5.51
N PRO A 256 16.93 -10.92 6.59
CA PRO A 256 15.80 -11.45 7.35
C PRO A 256 14.59 -11.74 6.47
N ASN A 257 13.73 -12.66 6.89
CA ASN A 257 12.54 -13.03 6.15
C ASN A 257 11.51 -11.87 6.12
N SER A 258 10.93 -11.63 4.95
CA SER A 258 10.01 -10.51 4.70
C SER A 258 8.76 -10.52 5.60
N TRP A 259 8.18 -11.69 5.85
CA TRP A 259 7.03 -11.81 6.76
C TRP A 259 7.42 -11.45 8.20
N GLU A 260 8.52 -11.99 8.69
CA GLU A 260 9.00 -11.70 10.05
C GLU A 260 9.31 -10.21 10.24
N GLU A 261 9.87 -9.56 9.21
CA GLU A 261 10.15 -8.13 9.21
C GLU A 261 8.85 -7.29 9.16
N ALA A 262 7.84 -7.71 8.38
CA ALA A 262 6.52 -7.07 8.38
C ALA A 262 5.85 -7.15 9.77
N VAL A 263 5.94 -8.30 10.44
CA VAL A 263 5.44 -8.49 11.81
C VAL A 263 6.14 -7.56 12.81
N LYS A 264 7.46 -7.38 12.69
CA LYS A 264 8.23 -6.46 13.54
C LYS A 264 7.91 -4.99 13.26
N LEU A 265 7.66 -4.64 12.01
CA LEU A 265 7.32 -3.26 11.61
C LEU A 265 5.94 -2.84 12.12
N ARG A 266 4.99 -3.75 12.17
CA ARG A 266 3.61 -3.49 12.59
C ARG A 266 3.50 -2.72 13.91
N PRO A 267 4.06 -3.17 15.06
CA PRO A 267 3.95 -2.44 16.32
C PRO A 267 4.69 -1.09 16.31
N ILE A 268 5.70 -0.92 15.47
CA ILE A 268 6.40 0.37 15.30
C ILE A 268 5.43 1.39 14.68
N LEU A 269 4.74 1.01 13.61
CA LEU A 269 3.75 1.87 12.95
C LEU A 269 2.55 2.18 13.86
N GLU A 270 2.06 1.19 14.61
CA GLU A 270 0.99 1.37 15.61
C GLU A 270 1.39 2.39 16.69
N LYS A 271 2.61 2.28 17.21
CA LYS A 271 3.14 3.23 18.20
C LYS A 271 3.23 4.65 17.65
N LEU A 272 3.66 4.81 16.40
CA LEU A 272 3.69 6.12 15.73
C LEU A 272 2.28 6.69 15.59
N TRP A 273 1.32 5.88 15.12
CA TRP A 273 -0.07 6.31 15.03
C TRP A 273 -0.60 6.81 16.37
N HIS A 274 -0.44 6.04 17.45
CA HIS A 274 -0.90 6.43 18.77
C HIS A 274 -0.20 7.68 19.29
N LYS A 275 1.09 7.86 19.02
CA LYS A 275 1.84 9.07 19.37
C LYS A 275 1.23 10.32 18.73
N TYR A 276 0.82 10.24 17.47
CA TYR A 276 0.33 11.40 16.71
C TYR A 276 -1.15 11.66 16.91
N ILE A 277 -1.99 10.64 17.03
CA ILE A 277 -3.42 10.84 17.28
C ILE A 277 -3.68 11.40 18.69
N ALA A 278 -2.89 11.00 19.70
CA ALA A 278 -3.02 11.51 21.08
C ALA A 278 -2.65 13.00 21.24
N ARG A 279 -1.99 13.59 20.26
CA ARG A 279 -1.61 15.01 20.26
C ARG A 279 -2.69 15.93 19.67
N ARG A 280 -3.78 15.34 19.17
CA ARG A 280 -4.87 16.06 18.51
C ARG A 280 -6.08 16.10 19.43
N PRO A 281 -6.77 17.27 19.54
CA PRO A 281 -7.92 17.45 20.42
C PRO A 281 -9.14 16.63 19.96
#